data_52a2556c633e0c8781b9707bcdfb33ba
#
_entry.id   52a2556c633e0c8781b9707bcdfb33ba
#
_cell.length_a   1.000
_cell.length_b   1.000
_cell.length_c   1.000
_cell.angle_alpha   90.00
_cell.angle_beta   90.00
_cell.angle_gamma   90.00
#
_symmetry.space_group_name_H-M   'P 1'
#
loop_
_entity.id
_entity.type
_entity.pdbx_description
1 polymer ?
#
loop_
_entity_poly.entity_id
_entity_poly.type
_entity_poly.pdbx_seq_one_letter_code
_entity_poly.pdbx_strand_id
1 'polypeptide(L)'
;MTSLEPNLAPQGSTGVRSKLPAGIVDASFASLATFTAGLVAVNVFDGHDLGIYAVFFVAFTFGQLVAYQLIYVPAEIAAVAREGVLKLSVFDDSIRFGILPSIAGASLVLAAALSTAPLASAPLLIGLTVTGFTATLLSPTQDHVRRTLHIAHKSWQAAAMSVTQFAVTVLAIGVMLILDAPVAWIPFSGLTAANLISLTLGMILVAHDRRHTKGAEHLELRALVAEGKWLLLQAAIPAGAAFITANIITYLAGPTAMGYAEAARIVAQPIVVLAAGLIYPLRPRAMEAALNLDLRSSVRVERLYVSMVIVGGLMYIPLAGVAWSWNPMLYLVPLAYEVPGLVTATILANIVLASVFLLVNEMMAANRARSLAFLNLVSAGIRMVVATSAGLIGAFARPLAEGTGELFVVGGLLSLHRRVYRQSATQKSDT
;
A
#
# COMPACT_ATOMS: atom_id res chain seq x y z
N MET A 1 17.23 -32.95 -25.80
CA MET A 1 17.08 -32.61 -24.38
C MET A 1 18.48 -32.28 -23.85
N THR A 2 18.89 -31.05 -23.97
CA THR A 2 20.16 -30.54 -23.43
C THR A 2 19.83 -29.68 -22.24
N SER A 3 20.24 -30.12 -21.05
CA SER A 3 20.11 -29.45 -19.77
C SER A 3 20.94 -28.17 -19.79
N LEU A 4 20.27 -27.02 -19.93
CA LEU A 4 20.84 -25.70 -19.62
C LEU A 4 20.82 -25.55 -18.11
N GLU A 5 21.90 -25.90 -17.43
CA GLU A 5 22.15 -25.42 -16.07
C GLU A 5 22.40 -23.89 -16.15
N PRO A 6 21.61 -23.08 -15.47
CA PRO A 6 21.92 -21.65 -15.37
C PRO A 6 23.11 -21.49 -14.42
N ASN A 7 24.25 -21.11 -14.99
CA ASN A 7 25.46 -20.74 -14.27
C ASN A 7 25.20 -19.42 -13.51
N LEU A 8 24.59 -19.49 -12.34
CA LEU A 8 24.38 -18.37 -11.41
C LEU A 8 25.72 -18.08 -10.73
N ALA A 9 26.60 -17.33 -11.41
CA ALA A 9 27.75 -16.74 -10.76
C ALA A 9 27.26 -15.84 -9.60
N PRO A 10 27.84 -15.93 -8.39
CA PRO A 10 27.43 -15.12 -7.24
C PRO A 10 27.72 -13.64 -7.56
N GLN A 11 26.66 -12.86 -7.82
CA GLN A 11 26.78 -11.41 -7.94
C GLN A 11 27.26 -10.88 -6.59
N GLY A 12 28.46 -10.30 -6.58
CA GLY A 12 29.22 -9.92 -5.42
C GLY A 12 28.40 -9.07 -4.42
N SER A 13 28.51 -9.43 -3.16
CA SER A 13 27.84 -8.87 -1.98
C SER A 13 28.07 -7.36 -1.74
N THR A 14 28.99 -6.73 -2.48
CA THR A 14 29.31 -5.30 -2.38
C THR A 14 28.23 -4.37 -2.98
N GLY A 15 27.46 -4.83 -3.98
CA GLY A 15 26.43 -4.02 -4.63
C GLY A 15 25.15 -3.82 -3.80
N VAL A 16 24.83 -4.74 -2.89
CA VAL A 16 23.59 -4.68 -2.07
C VAL A 16 23.72 -3.68 -0.92
N ARG A 17 24.88 -3.63 -0.26
CA ARG A 17 25.10 -2.74 0.90
C ARG A 17 25.05 -1.26 0.55
N SER A 18 25.44 -0.87 -0.66
CA SER A 18 25.40 0.54 -1.09
C SER A 18 24.01 1.02 -1.54
N LYS A 19 23.08 0.11 -1.83
CA LYS A 19 21.73 0.42 -2.33
C LYS A 19 20.66 0.44 -1.22
N LEU A 20 20.94 -0.20 -0.08
CA LEU A 20 20.02 -0.27 1.06
C LEU A 20 19.63 1.13 1.59
N PRO A 21 20.58 2.09 1.78
CA PRO A 21 20.21 3.43 2.24
C PRO A 21 19.29 4.16 1.27
N ALA A 22 19.51 4.05 -0.04
CA ALA A 22 18.65 4.70 -1.04
C ALA A 22 17.22 4.13 -1.01
N GLY A 23 17.07 2.82 -0.82
CA GLY A 23 15.75 2.18 -0.68
C GLY A 23 15.01 2.63 0.59
N ILE A 24 15.71 2.80 1.71
CA ILE A 24 15.14 3.31 2.96
C ILE A 24 14.69 4.76 2.78
N VAL A 25 15.55 5.61 2.21
CA VAL A 25 15.21 7.01 1.92
C VAL A 25 13.99 7.09 1.01
N ASP A 26 13.98 6.32 -0.07
CA ASP A 26 12.86 6.26 -1.01
C ASP A 26 11.54 5.91 -0.31
N ALA A 27 11.50 4.78 0.41
CA ALA A 27 10.30 4.31 1.09
C ALA A 27 9.82 5.28 2.17
N SER A 28 10.74 5.90 2.92
CA SER A 28 10.42 6.87 3.97
C SER A 28 9.76 8.11 3.38
N PHE A 29 10.35 8.73 2.37
CA PHE A 29 9.82 9.97 1.79
C PHE A 29 8.52 9.75 1.01
N ALA A 30 8.37 8.62 0.32
CA ALA A 30 7.10 8.26 -0.31
C ALA A 30 5.96 8.10 0.72
N SER A 31 6.26 7.44 1.85
CA SER A 31 5.30 7.27 2.94
C SER A 31 4.96 8.61 3.61
N LEU A 32 5.97 9.48 3.81
CA LEU A 32 5.78 10.81 4.41
C LEU A 32 4.89 11.70 3.54
N ALA A 33 4.97 11.64 2.22
CA ALA A 33 4.11 12.42 1.34
C ALA A 33 2.62 12.10 1.56
N THR A 34 2.26 10.82 1.59
CA THR A 34 0.88 10.37 1.84
C THR A 34 0.45 10.64 3.29
N PHE A 35 1.35 10.44 4.25
CA PHE A 35 1.10 10.74 5.66
C PHE A 35 0.82 12.23 5.87
N THR A 36 1.57 13.12 5.23
CA THR A 36 1.37 14.58 5.30
C THR A 36 0.00 14.97 4.79
N ALA A 37 -0.46 14.41 3.66
CA ALA A 37 -1.79 14.69 3.14
C ALA A 37 -2.89 14.26 4.13
N GLY A 38 -2.76 13.09 4.76
CA GLY A 38 -3.65 12.62 5.81
C GLY A 38 -3.63 13.52 7.05
N LEU A 39 -2.43 13.90 7.51
CA LEU A 39 -2.25 14.77 8.66
C LEU A 39 -2.88 16.15 8.43
N VAL A 40 -2.73 16.71 7.23
CA VAL A 40 -3.38 17.97 6.88
C VAL A 40 -4.89 17.81 6.86
N ALA A 41 -5.42 16.72 6.29
CA ALA A 41 -6.86 16.46 6.28
C ALA A 41 -7.46 16.48 7.70
N VAL A 42 -6.81 15.84 8.67
CA VAL A 42 -7.25 15.84 10.09
C VAL A 42 -7.25 17.25 10.70
N ASN A 43 -6.39 18.14 10.22
CA ASN A 43 -6.27 19.50 10.76
C ASN A 43 -7.16 20.53 10.06
N VAL A 44 -7.59 20.27 8.81
CA VAL A 44 -8.40 21.24 8.05
C VAL A 44 -9.87 20.88 7.97
N PHE A 45 -10.23 19.60 8.11
CA PHE A 45 -11.62 19.15 8.13
C PHE A 45 -12.16 19.08 9.57
N ASP A 46 -13.46 19.24 9.71
CA ASP A 46 -14.17 18.80 10.90
C ASP A 46 -14.41 17.29 10.88
N GLY A 47 -14.98 16.75 11.95
CA GLY A 47 -15.19 15.29 12.06
C GLY A 47 -16.09 14.72 10.98
N HIS A 48 -17.08 15.49 10.52
CA HIS A 48 -18.01 15.07 9.47
C HIS A 48 -17.29 15.02 8.11
N ASP A 49 -16.65 16.10 7.72
CA ASP A 49 -15.97 16.22 6.42
C ASP A 49 -14.72 15.33 6.35
N LEU A 50 -14.04 15.11 7.47
CA LEU A 50 -12.97 14.11 7.56
C LEU A 50 -13.49 12.69 7.30
N GLY A 51 -14.69 12.36 7.76
CA GLY A 51 -15.31 11.07 7.47
C GLY A 51 -15.61 10.88 5.99
N ILE A 52 -16.11 11.92 5.31
CA ILE A 52 -16.28 11.91 3.86
C ILE A 52 -14.93 11.76 3.16
N TYR A 53 -13.92 12.56 3.53
CA TYR A 53 -12.56 12.43 3.02
C TYR A 53 -12.00 11.00 3.19
N ALA A 54 -12.27 10.35 4.32
CA ALA A 54 -11.82 8.99 4.57
C ALA A 54 -12.34 7.98 3.54
N VAL A 55 -13.61 8.09 3.10
CA VAL A 55 -14.17 7.26 2.03
C VAL A 55 -13.45 7.52 0.70
N PHE A 56 -13.20 8.79 0.38
CA PHE A 56 -12.41 9.15 -0.81
C PHE A 56 -10.98 8.66 -0.74
N PHE A 57 -10.33 8.71 0.43
CA PHE A 57 -8.98 8.21 0.62
C PHE A 57 -8.89 6.68 0.44
N VAL A 58 -9.89 5.93 0.91
CA VAL A 58 -9.98 4.49 0.67
C VAL A 58 -10.21 4.19 -0.81
N ALA A 59 -11.06 4.97 -1.50
CA ALA A 59 -11.26 4.84 -2.94
C ALA A 59 -9.97 5.16 -3.73
N PHE A 60 -9.23 6.20 -3.34
CA PHE A 60 -7.92 6.56 -3.90
C PHE A 60 -6.93 5.39 -3.74
N THR A 61 -6.80 4.83 -2.55
CA THR A 61 -5.87 3.70 -2.30
C THR A 61 -6.28 2.43 -3.06
N PHE A 62 -7.58 2.17 -3.18
CA PHE A 62 -8.08 1.05 -3.99
C PHE A 62 -7.83 1.30 -5.49
N GLY A 63 -8.10 2.51 -5.98
CA GLY A 63 -7.96 2.86 -7.38
C GLY A 63 -6.55 2.70 -7.91
N GLN A 64 -5.55 3.05 -7.12
CA GLN A 64 -4.15 2.86 -7.48
C GLN A 64 -3.80 1.39 -7.79
N LEU A 65 -4.41 0.43 -7.08
CA LEU A 65 -4.11 -0.99 -7.24
C LEU A 65 -4.52 -1.54 -8.60
N VAL A 66 -5.50 -0.92 -9.29
CA VAL A 66 -6.03 -1.44 -10.56
C VAL A 66 -4.94 -1.47 -11.63
N ALA A 67 -4.35 -0.32 -11.95
CA ALA A 67 -3.27 -0.26 -12.95
C ALA A 67 -2.01 -0.93 -12.43
N TYR A 68 -1.71 -0.74 -11.14
CA TYR A 68 -0.50 -1.24 -10.53
C TYR A 68 -0.42 -2.77 -10.60
N GLN A 69 -1.45 -3.48 -10.16
CA GLN A 69 -1.46 -4.94 -10.14
C GLN A 69 -1.73 -5.57 -11.51
N LEU A 70 -2.55 -4.92 -12.35
CA LEU A 70 -2.93 -5.49 -13.64
C LEU A 70 -1.83 -5.38 -14.70
N ILE A 71 -1.09 -4.27 -14.71
CA ILE A 71 -0.13 -3.95 -15.77
C ILE A 71 1.29 -3.76 -15.23
N TYR A 72 1.47 -2.92 -14.20
CA TYR A 72 2.81 -2.48 -13.82
C TYR A 72 3.62 -3.57 -13.12
N VAL A 73 3.02 -4.33 -12.19
CA VAL A 73 3.72 -5.45 -11.53
C VAL A 73 4.15 -6.54 -12.52
N PRO A 74 3.29 -7.03 -13.43
CA PRO A 74 3.72 -7.94 -14.50
C PRO A 74 4.85 -7.37 -15.37
N ALA A 75 4.78 -6.08 -15.73
CA ALA A 75 5.84 -5.42 -16.49
C ALA A 75 7.16 -5.33 -15.70
N GLU A 76 7.09 -5.06 -14.38
CA GLU A 76 8.25 -5.07 -13.48
C GLU A 76 8.88 -6.46 -13.38
N ILE A 77 8.08 -7.51 -13.32
CA ILE A 77 8.56 -8.91 -13.34
C ILE A 77 9.27 -9.20 -14.67
N ALA A 78 8.68 -8.81 -15.80
CA ALA A 78 9.31 -8.96 -17.11
C ALA A 78 10.61 -8.14 -17.23
N ALA A 79 10.66 -6.94 -16.62
CA ALA A 79 11.87 -6.13 -16.59
C ALA A 79 13.02 -6.77 -15.81
N VAL A 80 12.70 -7.43 -14.67
CA VAL A 80 13.71 -8.14 -13.86
C VAL A 80 14.36 -9.28 -14.62
N ALA A 81 13.61 -9.96 -15.49
CA ALA A 81 14.13 -11.05 -16.32
C ALA A 81 15.10 -10.58 -17.43
N ARG A 82 15.17 -9.26 -17.72
CA ARG A 82 16.06 -8.67 -18.73
C ARG A 82 17.38 -8.22 -18.10
N GLU A 83 18.42 -8.08 -18.94
CA GLU A 83 19.75 -7.67 -18.48
C GLU A 83 20.06 -6.20 -18.78
N GLY A 84 20.85 -5.58 -17.92
CA GLY A 84 21.42 -4.24 -18.13
C GLY A 84 20.38 -3.16 -18.45
N VAL A 85 20.65 -2.39 -19.50
CA VAL A 85 19.80 -1.30 -19.98
C VAL A 85 18.46 -1.80 -20.55
N LEU A 86 18.39 -3.06 -21.01
CA LEU A 86 17.16 -3.68 -21.53
C LEU A 86 16.04 -3.76 -20.48
N LYS A 87 16.35 -3.64 -19.18
CA LYS A 87 15.36 -3.52 -18.12
C LYS A 87 14.41 -2.33 -18.32
N LEU A 88 14.90 -1.25 -18.96
CA LEU A 88 14.11 -0.07 -19.27
C LEU A 88 13.29 -0.20 -20.56
N SER A 89 13.48 -1.24 -21.36
CA SER A 89 12.75 -1.43 -22.62
C SER A 89 11.25 -1.69 -22.42
N VAL A 90 10.84 -2.17 -21.23
CA VAL A 90 9.44 -2.42 -20.87
C VAL A 90 8.65 -1.14 -20.57
N PHE A 91 9.35 -0.02 -20.41
CA PHE A 91 8.82 1.21 -19.86
C PHE A 91 7.71 1.83 -20.72
N ASP A 92 7.96 2.00 -22.03
CA ASP A 92 7.00 2.66 -22.91
C ASP A 92 5.71 1.88 -23.07
N ASP A 93 5.82 0.57 -23.27
CA ASP A 93 4.68 -0.32 -23.41
C ASP A 93 3.86 -0.37 -22.11
N SER A 94 4.54 -0.47 -20.96
CA SER A 94 3.85 -0.54 -19.67
C SER A 94 3.09 0.75 -19.33
N ILE A 95 3.67 1.93 -19.60
CA ILE A 95 2.96 3.21 -19.42
C ILE A 95 1.75 3.29 -20.35
N ARG A 96 1.93 3.00 -21.63
CA ARG A 96 0.85 3.02 -22.61
C ARG A 96 -0.31 2.11 -22.21
N PHE A 97 -0.01 0.88 -21.80
CA PHE A 97 -1.01 -0.10 -21.38
C PHE A 97 -1.63 0.20 -20.01
N GLY A 98 -0.92 0.93 -19.16
CA GLY A 98 -1.39 1.33 -17.83
C GLY A 98 -2.40 2.48 -17.82
N ILE A 99 -2.51 3.28 -18.90
CA ILE A 99 -3.39 4.47 -18.95
C ILE A 99 -4.85 4.08 -18.69
N LEU A 100 -5.40 3.15 -19.46
CA LEU A 100 -6.79 2.75 -19.34
C LEU A 100 -7.12 2.13 -17.97
N PRO A 101 -6.33 1.19 -17.42
CA PRO A 101 -6.51 0.72 -16.04
C PRO A 101 -6.38 1.83 -14.98
N SER A 102 -5.52 2.85 -15.19
CA SER A 102 -5.42 4.00 -14.27
C SER A 102 -6.71 4.83 -14.29
N ILE A 103 -7.30 5.06 -15.47
CA ILE A 103 -8.61 5.74 -15.59
C ILE A 103 -9.70 4.90 -14.90
N ALA A 104 -9.74 3.59 -15.13
CA ALA A 104 -10.69 2.69 -14.48
C ALA A 104 -10.53 2.71 -12.94
N GLY A 105 -9.29 2.71 -12.44
CA GLY A 105 -9.01 2.86 -11.02
C GLY A 105 -9.46 4.21 -10.47
N ALA A 106 -9.14 5.31 -11.17
CA ALA A 106 -9.56 6.65 -10.78
C ALA A 106 -11.11 6.80 -10.73
N SER A 107 -11.84 6.03 -11.55
CA SER A 107 -13.31 6.02 -11.51
C SER A 107 -13.90 5.51 -10.18
N LEU A 108 -13.14 4.83 -9.34
CA LEU A 108 -13.57 4.48 -7.97
C LEU A 108 -13.75 5.72 -7.08
N VAL A 109 -13.05 6.82 -7.37
CA VAL A 109 -13.28 8.10 -6.69
C VAL A 109 -14.67 8.66 -7.04
N LEU A 110 -15.16 8.44 -8.28
CA LEU A 110 -16.53 8.79 -8.65
C LEU A 110 -17.55 7.92 -7.89
N ALA A 111 -17.25 6.65 -7.66
CA ALA A 111 -18.09 5.79 -6.82
C ALA A 111 -18.14 6.30 -5.37
N ALA A 112 -17.02 6.79 -4.82
CA ALA A 112 -16.98 7.43 -3.51
C ALA A 112 -17.84 8.71 -3.49
N ALA A 113 -17.75 9.55 -4.53
CA ALA A 113 -18.59 10.74 -4.65
C ALA A 113 -20.07 10.40 -4.69
N LEU A 114 -20.48 9.41 -5.50
CA LEU A 114 -21.87 8.98 -5.59
C LEU A 114 -22.37 8.40 -4.28
N SER A 115 -21.57 7.57 -3.60
CA SER A 115 -21.96 6.96 -2.34
C SER A 115 -22.08 7.98 -1.20
N THR A 116 -21.29 9.05 -1.20
CA THR A 116 -21.32 10.07 -0.15
C THR A 116 -22.17 11.30 -0.50
N ALA A 117 -22.71 11.39 -1.72
CA ALA A 117 -23.51 12.54 -2.17
C ALA A 117 -24.66 12.93 -1.26
N PRO A 118 -25.41 11.98 -0.64
CA PRO A 118 -26.49 12.34 0.28
C PRO A 118 -26.02 12.93 1.62
N LEU A 119 -24.72 12.78 1.92
CA LEU A 119 -24.14 13.10 3.23
C LEU A 119 -23.21 14.33 3.20
N ALA A 120 -22.82 14.80 2.02
CA ALA A 120 -21.79 15.83 1.87
C ALA A 120 -22.28 17.06 1.08
N SER A 121 -21.70 18.21 1.37
CA SER A 121 -21.96 19.42 0.59
C SER A 121 -21.38 19.33 -0.84
N ALA A 122 -22.03 19.98 -1.81
CA ALA A 122 -21.57 19.98 -3.20
C ALA A 122 -20.13 20.53 -3.37
N PRO A 123 -19.70 21.63 -2.70
CA PRO A 123 -18.32 22.09 -2.79
C PRO A 123 -17.30 21.06 -2.28
N LEU A 124 -17.60 20.34 -1.19
CA LEU A 124 -16.75 19.28 -0.65
C LEU A 124 -16.62 18.14 -1.66
N LEU A 125 -17.74 17.66 -2.21
CA LEU A 125 -17.74 16.59 -3.20
C LEU A 125 -16.97 16.95 -4.46
N ILE A 126 -17.17 18.15 -5.00
CA ILE A 126 -16.47 18.61 -6.21
C ILE A 126 -14.96 18.65 -5.97
N GLY A 127 -14.52 19.30 -4.86
CA GLY A 127 -13.11 19.41 -4.52
C GLY A 127 -12.43 18.05 -4.37
N LEU A 128 -13.02 17.15 -3.54
CA LEU A 128 -12.47 15.82 -3.30
C LEU A 128 -12.51 14.94 -4.57
N THR A 129 -13.58 15.06 -5.39
CA THR A 129 -13.70 14.26 -6.62
C THR A 129 -12.66 14.65 -7.64
N VAL A 130 -12.53 15.94 -7.97
CA VAL A 130 -11.59 16.40 -8.99
C VAL A 130 -10.15 16.10 -8.58
N THR A 131 -9.78 16.47 -7.36
CA THR A 131 -8.40 16.32 -6.88
C THR A 131 -8.06 14.85 -6.58
N GLY A 132 -9.00 14.10 -5.98
CA GLY A 132 -8.83 12.68 -5.71
C GLY A 132 -8.76 11.84 -6.98
N PHE A 133 -9.61 12.12 -7.98
CA PHE A 133 -9.55 11.46 -9.30
C PHE A 133 -8.19 11.68 -9.96
N THR A 134 -7.71 12.93 -9.99
CA THR A 134 -6.43 13.28 -10.62
C THR A 134 -5.25 12.66 -9.88
N ALA A 135 -5.27 12.68 -8.53
CA ALA A 135 -4.26 12.02 -7.71
C ALA A 135 -4.21 10.51 -7.98
N THR A 136 -5.39 9.86 -8.06
CA THR A 136 -5.52 8.41 -8.32
C THR A 136 -5.04 8.04 -9.72
N LEU A 137 -5.30 8.89 -10.71
CA LEU A 137 -4.87 8.68 -12.09
C LEU A 137 -3.34 8.69 -12.23
N LEU A 138 -2.67 9.62 -11.55
CA LEU A 138 -1.22 9.82 -11.69
C LEU A 138 -0.39 8.86 -10.82
N SER A 139 -0.90 8.50 -9.65
CA SER A 139 -0.13 7.78 -8.64
C SER A 139 0.44 6.43 -9.09
N PRO A 140 -0.31 5.53 -9.76
CA PRO A 140 0.22 4.23 -10.19
C PRO A 140 1.38 4.37 -11.16
N THR A 141 1.27 5.33 -12.09
CA THR A 141 2.31 5.59 -13.10
C THR A 141 3.57 6.16 -12.45
N GLN A 142 3.42 7.10 -11.51
CA GLN A 142 4.53 7.68 -10.76
C GLN A 142 5.28 6.59 -9.95
N ASP A 143 4.55 5.72 -9.26
CA ASP A 143 5.12 4.60 -8.51
C ASP A 143 5.83 3.60 -9.43
N HIS A 144 5.26 3.29 -10.59
CA HIS A 144 5.86 2.40 -11.57
C HIS A 144 7.20 2.94 -12.09
N VAL A 145 7.26 4.22 -12.47
CA VAL A 145 8.51 4.87 -12.91
C VAL A 145 9.59 4.78 -11.84
N ARG A 146 9.24 5.08 -10.59
CA ARG A 146 10.13 5.01 -9.44
C ARG A 146 10.67 3.58 -9.22
N ARG A 147 9.82 2.56 -9.29
CA ARG A 147 10.22 1.15 -9.15
C ARG A 147 11.07 0.66 -10.32
N THR A 148 10.78 1.11 -11.53
CA THR A 148 11.57 0.80 -12.72
C THR A 148 13.00 1.32 -12.57
N LEU A 149 13.21 2.49 -11.96
CA LEU A 149 14.55 2.99 -11.62
C LEU A 149 15.28 2.07 -10.61
N HIS A 150 14.56 1.53 -9.60
CA HIS A 150 15.17 0.55 -8.70
C HIS A 150 15.59 -0.73 -9.44
N ILE A 151 14.74 -1.26 -10.31
CA ILE A 151 15.02 -2.45 -11.12
C ILE A 151 16.23 -2.20 -12.04
N ALA A 152 16.36 -1.01 -12.60
CA ALA A 152 17.48 -0.57 -13.41
C ALA A 152 18.75 -0.23 -12.60
N HIS A 153 18.76 -0.54 -11.29
CA HIS A 153 19.86 -0.26 -10.38
C HIS A 153 20.18 1.23 -10.12
N LYS A 154 19.20 2.11 -10.34
CA LYS A 154 19.28 3.56 -10.15
C LYS A 154 18.55 4.02 -8.89
N SER A 155 18.77 3.33 -7.76
CA SER A 155 18.03 3.52 -6.51
C SER A 155 18.11 4.95 -5.95
N TRP A 156 19.22 5.67 -6.14
CA TRP A 156 19.31 7.08 -5.72
C TRP A 156 18.46 8.02 -6.59
N GLN A 157 18.25 7.71 -7.86
CA GLN A 157 17.32 8.46 -8.71
C GLN A 157 15.86 8.21 -8.28
N ALA A 158 15.52 6.98 -7.91
CA ALA A 158 14.22 6.67 -7.32
C ALA A 158 14.02 7.41 -5.99
N ALA A 159 15.03 7.43 -5.11
CA ALA A 159 15.00 8.19 -3.86
C ALA A 159 14.83 9.71 -4.11
N ALA A 160 15.50 10.27 -5.12
CA ALA A 160 15.32 11.67 -5.52
C ALA A 160 13.87 11.96 -5.95
N MET A 161 13.21 11.05 -6.67
CA MET A 161 11.78 11.19 -6.99
C MET A 161 10.91 11.26 -5.72
N SER A 162 11.15 10.41 -4.74
CA SER A 162 10.37 10.39 -3.49
C SER A 162 10.63 11.62 -2.61
N VAL A 163 11.88 12.09 -2.53
CA VAL A 163 12.21 13.35 -1.86
C VAL A 163 11.52 14.53 -2.55
N THR A 164 11.53 14.58 -3.88
CA THR A 164 10.81 15.60 -4.66
C THR A 164 9.30 15.51 -4.42
N GLN A 165 8.74 14.29 -4.43
CA GLN A 165 7.32 14.07 -4.14
C GLN A 165 6.93 14.63 -2.77
N PHE A 166 7.69 14.31 -1.73
CA PHE A 166 7.43 14.82 -0.39
C PHE A 166 7.59 16.36 -0.31
N ALA A 167 8.69 16.91 -0.83
CA ALA A 167 8.94 18.33 -0.81
C ALA A 167 7.83 19.12 -1.53
N VAL A 168 7.39 18.63 -2.71
CA VAL A 168 6.30 19.27 -3.47
C VAL A 168 4.97 19.11 -2.74
N THR A 169 4.70 17.97 -2.08
CA THR A 169 3.49 17.80 -1.25
C THR A 169 3.43 18.88 -0.17
N VAL A 170 4.50 19.04 0.60
CA VAL A 170 4.56 20.03 1.67
C VAL A 170 4.43 21.46 1.13
N LEU A 171 5.16 21.78 0.05
CA LEU A 171 5.14 23.10 -0.56
C LEU A 171 3.74 23.42 -1.14
N ALA A 172 3.15 22.52 -1.91
CA ALA A 172 1.83 22.74 -2.53
C ALA A 172 0.75 22.93 -1.47
N ILE A 173 0.72 22.09 -0.45
CA ILE A 173 -0.20 22.22 0.67
C ILE A 173 0.04 23.55 1.40
N GLY A 174 1.29 23.87 1.72
CA GLY A 174 1.63 25.13 2.39
C GLY A 174 1.18 26.37 1.60
N VAL A 175 1.39 26.38 0.29
CA VAL A 175 0.90 27.46 -0.59
C VAL A 175 -0.62 27.56 -0.57
N MET A 176 -1.34 26.42 -0.66
CA MET A 176 -2.80 26.43 -0.62
C MET A 176 -3.36 26.93 0.71
N LEU A 177 -2.71 26.59 1.83
CA LEU A 177 -3.08 27.08 3.16
C LEU A 177 -2.84 28.61 3.28
N ILE A 178 -1.73 29.12 2.76
CA ILE A 178 -1.42 30.55 2.77
C ILE A 178 -2.39 31.35 1.89
N LEU A 179 -2.87 30.75 0.79
CA LEU A 179 -3.81 31.40 -0.13
C LEU A 179 -5.28 31.20 0.28
N ASP A 180 -5.55 30.66 1.47
CA ASP A 180 -6.91 30.35 1.97
C ASP A 180 -7.75 29.56 0.95
N ALA A 181 -7.10 28.60 0.27
CA ALA A 181 -7.81 27.73 -0.70
C ALA A 181 -8.90 26.92 -0.01
N PRO A 182 -10.03 26.62 -0.70
CA PRO A 182 -11.07 25.80 -0.10
C PRO A 182 -10.54 24.45 0.39
N VAL A 183 -10.83 24.10 1.64
CA VAL A 183 -10.23 22.96 2.36
C VAL A 183 -10.39 21.63 1.62
N ALA A 184 -11.52 21.46 0.87
CA ALA A 184 -11.79 20.28 0.07
C ALA A 184 -10.74 19.99 -1.03
N TRP A 185 -10.03 21.00 -1.47
CA TRP A 185 -9.02 20.88 -2.51
C TRP A 185 -7.64 20.52 -1.97
N ILE A 186 -7.33 20.84 -0.69
CA ILE A 186 -5.96 20.85 -0.17
C ILE A 186 -5.29 19.47 -0.17
N PRO A 187 -5.82 18.40 0.49
CA PRO A 187 -5.07 17.17 0.70
C PRO A 187 -4.68 16.47 -0.61
N PHE A 188 -5.63 16.26 -1.50
CA PHE A 188 -5.37 15.56 -2.75
C PHE A 188 -4.66 16.41 -3.80
N SER A 189 -4.83 17.76 -3.80
CA SER A 189 -4.06 18.63 -4.70
C SER A 189 -2.57 18.60 -4.38
N GLY A 190 -2.21 18.52 -3.10
CA GLY A 190 -0.82 18.33 -2.69
C GLY A 190 -0.22 17.06 -3.29
N LEU A 191 -0.95 15.94 -3.20
CA LEU A 191 -0.53 14.68 -3.79
C LEU A 191 -0.54 14.73 -5.34
N THR A 192 -1.52 15.39 -5.96
CA THR A 192 -1.59 15.56 -7.42
C THR A 192 -0.38 16.31 -7.96
N ALA A 193 -0.07 17.47 -7.37
CA ALA A 193 1.09 18.27 -7.77
C ALA A 193 2.39 17.49 -7.57
N ALA A 194 2.52 16.81 -6.44
CA ALA A 194 3.67 16.00 -6.11
C ALA A 194 3.87 14.83 -7.07
N ASN A 195 2.80 14.10 -7.37
CA ASN A 195 2.84 12.99 -8.33
C ASN A 195 3.20 13.47 -9.74
N LEU A 196 2.63 14.60 -10.18
CA LEU A 196 2.90 15.16 -11.50
C LEU A 196 4.37 15.58 -11.64
N ILE A 197 4.90 16.34 -10.66
CA ILE A 197 6.29 16.83 -10.71
C ILE A 197 7.28 15.67 -10.54
N SER A 198 7.04 14.76 -9.60
CA SER A 198 7.87 13.57 -9.40
C SER A 198 7.85 12.65 -10.63
N LEU A 199 6.68 12.44 -11.25
CA LEU A 199 6.55 11.68 -12.49
C LEU A 199 7.35 12.34 -13.61
N THR A 200 7.23 13.66 -13.79
CA THR A 200 7.98 14.41 -14.81
C THR A 200 9.49 14.27 -14.61
N LEU A 201 9.96 14.40 -13.36
CA LEU A 201 11.35 14.15 -13.02
C LEU A 201 11.77 12.73 -13.39
N GLY A 202 10.97 11.73 -13.02
CA GLY A 202 11.25 10.33 -13.34
C GLY A 202 11.31 10.06 -14.84
N MET A 203 10.39 10.64 -15.62
CA MET A 203 10.39 10.54 -17.09
C MET A 203 11.67 11.12 -17.70
N ILE A 204 12.18 12.26 -17.20
CA ILE A 204 13.43 12.86 -17.62
C ILE A 204 14.61 11.95 -17.31
N LEU A 205 14.65 11.40 -16.08
CA LEU A 205 15.73 10.51 -15.63
C LEU A 205 15.80 9.20 -16.44
N VAL A 206 14.64 8.67 -16.86
CA VAL A 206 14.55 7.46 -17.69
C VAL A 206 14.86 7.76 -19.16
N ALA A 207 14.46 8.95 -19.67
CA ALA A 207 14.56 9.29 -21.10
C ALA A 207 15.99 9.20 -21.65
N HIS A 208 17.01 9.54 -20.85
CA HIS A 208 18.42 9.47 -21.26
C HIS A 208 18.85 8.05 -21.62
N ASP A 209 18.46 7.08 -20.81
CA ASP A 209 18.90 5.69 -20.94
C ASP A 209 18.05 4.90 -21.95
N ARG A 210 16.78 5.29 -22.12
CA ARG A 210 15.85 4.71 -23.09
C ARG A 210 16.36 4.75 -24.53
N ARG A 211 17.18 5.75 -24.87
CA ARG A 211 17.75 5.87 -26.23
C ARG A 211 18.56 4.64 -26.64
N HIS A 212 19.05 3.88 -25.69
CA HIS A 212 19.89 2.68 -25.89
C HIS A 212 19.06 1.37 -25.92
N THR A 213 17.73 1.43 -25.76
CA THR A 213 16.85 0.23 -25.74
C THR A 213 16.15 -0.03 -27.07
N LYS A 214 16.51 0.69 -28.14
CA LYS A 214 15.90 0.51 -29.47
C LYS A 214 16.14 -0.91 -29.99
N GLY A 215 15.04 -1.57 -30.42
CA GLY A 215 15.08 -2.94 -30.96
C GLY A 215 14.86 -4.03 -29.91
N ALA A 216 14.55 -3.69 -28.67
CA ALA A 216 14.13 -4.66 -27.67
C ALA A 216 12.71 -5.18 -27.98
N GLU A 217 12.46 -6.42 -27.56
CA GLU A 217 11.15 -7.08 -27.69
C GLU A 217 10.07 -6.30 -26.93
N HIS A 218 8.96 -6.02 -27.60
CA HIS A 218 7.80 -5.34 -27.02
C HIS A 218 7.04 -6.22 -26.04
N LEU A 219 6.41 -5.61 -25.05
CA LEU A 219 5.48 -6.31 -24.18
C LEU A 219 4.14 -6.54 -24.87
N GLU A 220 3.58 -7.72 -24.69
CA GLU A 220 2.23 -8.01 -25.12
C GLU A 220 1.21 -7.71 -24.03
N LEU A 221 0.23 -6.83 -24.31
CA LEU A 221 -0.85 -6.50 -23.36
C LEU A 221 -1.57 -7.75 -22.85
N ARG A 222 -1.83 -8.72 -23.72
CA ARG A 222 -2.53 -9.96 -23.38
C ARG A 222 -1.76 -10.78 -22.33
N ALA A 223 -0.45 -10.86 -22.47
CA ALA A 223 0.42 -11.56 -21.50
C ALA A 223 0.40 -10.85 -20.14
N LEU A 224 0.55 -9.52 -20.13
CA LEU A 224 0.50 -8.73 -18.88
C LEU A 224 -0.84 -8.91 -18.15
N VAL A 225 -1.97 -8.82 -18.88
CA VAL A 225 -3.31 -8.99 -18.29
C VAL A 225 -3.53 -10.43 -17.81
N ALA A 226 -3.00 -11.44 -18.52
CA ALA A 226 -3.13 -12.84 -18.11
C ALA A 226 -2.45 -13.12 -16.77
N GLU A 227 -1.30 -12.49 -16.50
CA GLU A 227 -0.59 -12.56 -15.21
C GLU A 227 -1.21 -11.63 -14.17
N GLY A 228 -1.44 -10.37 -14.53
CA GLY A 228 -1.90 -9.31 -13.65
C GLY A 228 -3.31 -9.51 -13.09
N LYS A 229 -4.22 -10.20 -13.78
CA LYS A 229 -5.59 -10.43 -13.31
C LYS A 229 -5.66 -11.13 -11.95
N TRP A 230 -4.76 -12.06 -11.69
CA TRP A 230 -4.72 -12.77 -10.41
C TRP A 230 -4.11 -11.92 -9.29
N LEU A 231 -3.09 -11.11 -9.62
CA LEU A 231 -2.50 -10.14 -8.71
C LEU A 231 -3.53 -9.06 -8.34
N LEU A 232 -4.25 -8.56 -9.36
CA LEU A 232 -5.34 -7.60 -9.15
C LEU A 232 -6.44 -8.21 -8.26
N LEU A 233 -6.92 -9.42 -8.55
CA LEU A 233 -7.98 -10.05 -7.76
C LEU A 233 -7.58 -10.20 -6.29
N GLN A 234 -6.35 -10.63 -6.03
CA GLN A 234 -5.84 -10.77 -4.67
C GLN A 234 -5.77 -9.44 -3.91
N ALA A 235 -5.36 -8.36 -4.57
CA ALA A 235 -5.26 -7.04 -3.95
C ALA A 235 -6.61 -6.31 -3.90
N ALA A 236 -7.49 -6.51 -4.89
CA ALA A 236 -8.78 -5.86 -4.98
C ALA A 236 -9.78 -6.34 -3.93
N ILE A 237 -9.72 -7.62 -3.51
CA ILE A 237 -10.63 -8.15 -2.49
C ILE A 237 -10.49 -7.39 -1.17
N PRO A 238 -9.31 -7.31 -0.52
CA PRO A 238 -9.18 -6.58 0.74
C PRO A 238 -9.40 -5.07 0.58
N ALA A 239 -8.98 -4.47 -0.53
CA ALA A 239 -9.17 -3.05 -0.78
C ALA A 239 -10.65 -2.70 -1.04
N GLY A 240 -11.36 -3.53 -1.81
CA GLY A 240 -12.81 -3.40 -2.01
C GLY A 240 -13.58 -3.60 -0.72
N ALA A 241 -13.18 -4.57 0.10
CA ALA A 241 -13.76 -4.75 1.44
C ALA A 241 -13.57 -3.52 2.33
N ALA A 242 -12.37 -2.91 2.31
CA ALA A 242 -12.12 -1.68 3.05
C ALA A 242 -13.01 -0.53 2.56
N PHE A 243 -13.20 -0.40 1.23
CA PHE A 243 -14.09 0.62 0.66
C PHE A 243 -15.55 0.40 1.05
N ILE A 244 -16.06 -0.82 0.97
CA ILE A 244 -17.43 -1.16 1.37
C ILE A 244 -17.59 -0.96 2.89
N THR A 245 -16.64 -1.40 3.70
CA THR A 245 -16.65 -1.22 5.16
C THR A 245 -16.68 0.26 5.54
N ALA A 246 -15.87 1.12 4.88
CA ALA A 246 -15.89 2.55 5.10
C ALA A 246 -17.27 3.16 4.81
N ASN A 247 -17.92 2.76 3.71
CA ASN A 247 -19.26 3.19 3.38
C ASN A 247 -20.30 2.70 4.41
N ILE A 248 -20.27 1.43 4.81
CA ILE A 248 -21.18 0.87 5.83
C ILE A 248 -21.07 1.68 7.12
N ILE A 249 -19.86 1.97 7.61
CA ILE A 249 -19.64 2.76 8.82
C ILE A 249 -20.18 4.17 8.65
N THR A 250 -19.88 4.82 7.51
CA THR A 250 -20.34 6.18 7.23
C THR A 250 -21.87 6.28 7.20
N TYR A 251 -22.58 5.26 6.69
CA TYR A 251 -24.05 5.26 6.65
C TYR A 251 -24.69 4.87 7.99
N LEU A 252 -24.13 3.93 8.72
CA LEU A 252 -24.74 3.39 9.94
C LEU A 252 -24.38 4.18 11.22
N ALA A 253 -23.14 4.67 11.31
CA ALA A 253 -22.65 5.44 12.45
C ALA A 253 -22.49 6.94 12.17
N GLY A 254 -22.67 7.34 10.92
CA GLY A 254 -22.50 8.71 10.45
C GLY A 254 -21.05 9.04 10.02
N PRO A 255 -20.88 10.07 9.17
CA PRO A 255 -19.57 10.48 8.69
C PRO A 255 -18.61 10.84 9.83
N THR A 256 -19.09 11.49 10.90
CA THR A 256 -18.27 11.87 12.06
C THR A 256 -17.58 10.66 12.72
N ALA A 257 -18.28 9.54 12.87
CA ALA A 257 -17.68 8.31 13.41
C ALA A 257 -16.56 7.80 12.50
N MET A 258 -16.74 7.87 11.18
CA MET A 258 -15.69 7.52 10.22
C MET A 258 -14.52 8.50 10.28
N GLY A 259 -14.77 9.79 10.53
CA GLY A 259 -13.75 10.81 10.74
C GLY A 259 -12.86 10.52 11.95
N TYR A 260 -13.45 10.15 13.08
CA TYR A 260 -12.70 9.71 14.26
C TYR A 260 -11.86 8.46 13.98
N ALA A 261 -12.43 7.48 13.27
CA ALA A 261 -11.71 6.28 12.89
C ALA A 261 -10.54 6.59 11.94
N GLU A 262 -10.69 7.57 11.04
CA GLU A 262 -9.62 8.02 10.14
C GLU A 262 -8.50 8.75 10.90
N ALA A 263 -8.84 9.64 11.83
CA ALA A 263 -7.85 10.29 12.69
C ALA A 263 -7.03 9.25 13.47
N ALA A 264 -7.69 8.25 14.08
CA ALA A 264 -7.02 7.16 14.77
C ALA A 264 -6.13 6.33 13.83
N ARG A 265 -6.56 6.08 12.58
CA ARG A 265 -5.76 5.40 11.56
C ARG A 265 -4.48 6.16 11.24
N ILE A 266 -4.55 7.48 11.09
CA ILE A 266 -3.38 8.32 10.82
C ILE A 266 -2.38 8.24 11.97
N VAL A 267 -2.85 8.33 13.22
CA VAL A 267 -1.99 8.15 14.40
C VAL A 267 -1.35 6.76 14.44
N ALA A 268 -2.07 5.70 14.07
CA ALA A 268 -1.59 4.33 14.10
C ALA A 268 -0.74 3.92 12.87
N GLN A 269 -0.64 4.77 11.84
CA GLN A 269 0.06 4.47 10.59
C GLN A 269 1.56 4.13 10.76
N PRO A 270 2.33 4.69 11.72
CA PRO A 270 3.73 4.34 11.91
C PRO A 270 3.98 2.83 12.07
N ILE A 271 3.03 2.06 12.60
CA ILE A 271 3.15 0.59 12.72
C ILE A 271 3.21 -0.08 11.35
N VAL A 272 2.37 0.35 10.42
CA VAL A 272 2.35 -0.20 9.04
C VAL A 272 3.62 0.20 8.30
N VAL A 273 4.11 1.43 8.52
CA VAL A 273 5.38 1.91 7.94
C VAL A 273 6.57 1.11 8.49
N LEU A 274 6.61 0.85 9.80
CA LEU A 274 7.62 -0.01 10.43
C LEU A 274 7.62 -1.40 9.78
N ALA A 275 6.45 -2.02 9.67
CA ALA A 275 6.30 -3.34 9.07
C ALA A 275 6.77 -3.37 7.61
N ALA A 276 6.38 -2.38 6.80
CA ALA A 276 6.83 -2.25 5.42
C ALA A 276 8.36 -2.11 5.33
N GLY A 277 8.97 -1.32 6.21
CA GLY A 277 10.43 -1.18 6.29
C GLY A 277 11.16 -2.49 6.61
N LEU A 278 10.58 -3.33 7.47
CA LEU A 278 11.13 -4.63 7.84
C LEU A 278 10.98 -5.68 6.73
N ILE A 279 9.98 -5.57 5.86
CA ILE A 279 9.76 -6.50 4.75
C ILE A 279 10.94 -6.46 3.76
N TYR A 280 11.46 -5.30 3.42
CA TYR A 280 12.50 -5.16 2.39
C TYR A 280 13.73 -6.07 2.62
N PRO A 281 14.35 -6.12 3.82
CA PRO A 281 15.48 -7.00 4.07
C PRO A 281 15.11 -8.46 4.32
N LEU A 282 13.87 -8.75 4.77
CA LEU A 282 13.47 -10.11 5.18
C LEU A 282 12.76 -10.88 4.07
N ARG A 283 12.06 -10.20 3.16
CA ARG A 283 11.30 -10.81 2.05
C ARG A 283 12.12 -11.76 1.18
N PRO A 284 13.35 -11.42 0.72
CA PRO A 284 14.13 -12.34 -0.10
C PRO A 284 14.40 -13.67 0.61
N ARG A 285 14.75 -13.60 1.91
CA ARG A 285 15.01 -14.79 2.73
C ARG A 285 13.76 -15.65 2.96
N ALA A 286 12.61 -15.02 3.18
CA ALA A 286 11.33 -15.71 3.33
C ALA A 286 10.94 -16.42 2.02
N MET A 287 11.11 -15.74 0.88
CA MET A 287 10.82 -16.33 -0.43
C MET A 287 11.79 -17.48 -0.77
N GLU A 288 13.07 -17.34 -0.47
CA GLU A 288 14.08 -18.40 -0.65
C GLU A 288 13.76 -19.62 0.22
N ALA A 289 13.36 -19.41 1.49
CA ALA A 289 12.92 -20.48 2.38
C ALA A 289 11.71 -21.22 1.81
N ALA A 290 10.74 -20.51 1.21
CA ALA A 290 9.57 -21.11 0.56
C ALA A 290 9.95 -21.93 -0.67
N LEU A 291 10.82 -21.41 -1.54
CA LEU A 291 11.26 -22.11 -2.76
C LEU A 291 12.07 -23.36 -2.43
N ASN A 292 12.91 -23.33 -1.38
CA ASN A 292 13.71 -24.45 -0.93
C ASN A 292 12.98 -25.39 0.04
N LEU A 293 11.74 -25.06 0.43
CA LEU A 293 10.93 -25.77 1.41
C LEU A 293 11.67 -25.95 2.76
N ASP A 294 12.46 -24.92 3.16
CA ASP A 294 13.20 -24.91 4.43
C ASP A 294 12.33 -24.30 5.55
N LEU A 295 11.60 -25.18 6.24
CA LEU A 295 10.74 -24.79 7.38
C LEU A 295 11.50 -24.06 8.49
N ARG A 296 12.75 -24.47 8.79
CA ARG A 296 13.53 -23.87 9.91
C ARG A 296 13.90 -22.43 9.60
N SER A 297 14.34 -22.16 8.38
CA SER A 297 14.66 -20.81 7.92
C SER A 297 13.40 -19.95 7.86
N SER A 298 12.30 -20.45 7.28
CA SER A 298 11.00 -19.78 7.22
C SER A 298 10.54 -19.36 8.62
N VAL A 299 10.39 -20.30 9.55
CA VAL A 299 9.92 -20.01 10.92
C VAL A 299 10.84 -19.03 11.65
N ARG A 300 12.15 -19.09 11.42
CA ARG A 300 13.10 -18.15 12.05
C ARG A 300 12.90 -16.73 11.56
N VAL A 301 12.79 -16.55 10.25
CA VAL A 301 12.61 -15.23 9.61
C VAL A 301 11.24 -14.66 9.97
N GLU A 302 10.19 -15.46 9.90
CA GLU A 302 8.84 -15.08 10.32
C GLU A 302 8.77 -14.66 11.79
N ARG A 303 9.33 -15.47 12.69
CA ARG A 303 9.34 -15.16 14.12
C ARG A 303 10.08 -13.85 14.41
N LEU A 304 11.21 -13.60 13.73
CA LEU A 304 11.94 -12.35 13.86
C LEU A 304 11.07 -11.17 13.42
N TYR A 305 10.44 -11.27 12.24
CA TYR A 305 9.58 -10.23 11.68
C TYR A 305 8.39 -9.93 12.60
N VAL A 306 7.62 -10.97 12.94
CA VAL A 306 6.41 -10.83 13.78
C VAL A 306 6.76 -10.29 15.18
N SER A 307 7.85 -10.77 15.80
CA SER A 307 8.27 -10.24 17.09
C SER A 307 8.64 -8.75 17.02
N MET A 308 9.33 -8.29 15.98
CA MET A 308 9.67 -6.88 15.82
C MET A 308 8.41 -6.01 15.61
N VAL A 309 7.44 -6.48 14.82
CA VAL A 309 6.15 -5.79 14.61
C VAL A 309 5.36 -5.72 15.92
N ILE A 310 5.23 -6.83 16.65
CA ILE A 310 4.50 -6.86 17.91
C ILE A 310 5.17 -5.97 18.96
N VAL A 311 6.48 -6.12 19.16
CA VAL A 311 7.22 -5.32 20.16
C VAL A 311 7.15 -3.84 19.80
N GLY A 312 7.43 -3.47 18.53
CA GLY A 312 7.34 -2.09 18.07
C GLY A 312 5.93 -1.50 18.26
N GLY A 313 4.90 -2.26 17.91
CA GLY A 313 3.51 -1.85 18.09
C GLY A 313 3.10 -1.70 19.55
N LEU A 314 3.45 -2.66 20.40
CA LEU A 314 3.16 -2.58 21.85
C LEU A 314 3.91 -1.43 22.53
N MET A 315 5.16 -1.15 22.13
CA MET A 315 5.91 0.01 22.61
C MET A 315 5.33 1.34 22.11
N TYR A 316 4.63 1.33 20.99
CA TYR A 316 4.00 2.53 20.44
C TYR A 316 2.68 2.87 21.15
N ILE A 317 1.96 1.90 21.71
CA ILE A 317 0.70 2.14 22.45
C ILE A 317 0.86 3.18 23.56
N PRO A 318 1.83 3.10 24.50
CA PRO A 318 2.00 4.12 25.52
C PRO A 318 2.43 5.49 24.98
N LEU A 319 3.01 5.53 23.77
CA LEU A 319 3.42 6.80 23.13
C LEU A 319 2.27 7.50 22.39
N ALA A 320 1.34 6.75 21.81
CA ALA A 320 0.32 7.30 20.94
C ALA A 320 -1.12 6.90 21.32
N GLY A 321 -1.30 5.79 22.01
CA GLY A 321 -2.62 5.25 22.39
C GLY A 321 -3.15 5.76 23.73
N VAL A 322 -2.31 6.41 24.55
CA VAL A 322 -2.67 6.96 25.85
C VAL A 322 -2.66 8.48 25.78
N ALA A 323 -3.70 9.12 26.29
CA ALA A 323 -3.80 10.57 26.40
C ALA A 323 -2.85 11.09 27.49
N TRP A 324 -1.65 11.47 27.11
CA TRP A 324 -0.68 12.07 28.00
C TRP A 324 -0.34 13.48 27.50
N SER A 325 -0.18 14.42 28.42
CA SER A 325 0.14 15.82 28.11
C SER A 325 1.43 16.02 27.29
N TRP A 326 2.33 15.03 27.30
CA TRP A 326 3.58 15.02 26.56
C TRP A 326 3.54 14.16 25.27
N ASN A 327 2.38 13.55 24.95
CA ASN A 327 2.26 12.71 23.75
C ASN A 327 2.44 13.58 22.48
N PRO A 328 3.51 13.38 21.69
CA PRO A 328 3.79 14.23 20.53
C PRO A 328 2.73 14.10 19.43
N MET A 329 1.96 13.01 19.39
CA MET A 329 0.90 12.82 18.41
C MET A 329 -0.29 13.75 18.66
N LEU A 330 -0.52 14.17 19.92
CA LEU A 330 -1.56 15.14 20.27
C LEU A 330 -1.26 16.56 19.75
N TYR A 331 0.01 16.87 19.45
CA TYR A 331 0.36 18.12 18.77
C TYR A 331 0.11 18.07 17.26
N LEU A 332 0.02 16.89 16.68
CA LEU A 332 -0.17 16.67 15.24
C LEU A 332 -1.64 16.47 14.89
N VAL A 333 -2.42 15.85 15.79
CA VAL A 333 -3.84 15.55 15.59
C VAL A 333 -4.66 16.31 16.64
N PRO A 334 -5.68 17.09 16.24
CA PRO A 334 -6.50 17.85 17.18
C PRO A 334 -7.14 16.98 18.26
N LEU A 335 -7.15 17.44 19.51
CA LEU A 335 -7.77 16.76 20.64
C LEU A 335 -9.27 16.45 20.43
N ALA A 336 -9.94 17.24 19.58
CA ALA A 336 -11.33 17.00 19.22
C ALA A 336 -11.59 15.61 18.61
N TYR A 337 -10.55 14.95 18.10
CA TYR A 337 -10.64 13.58 17.56
C TYR A 337 -10.27 12.50 18.57
N GLU A 338 -9.98 12.87 19.81
CA GLU A 338 -9.64 11.90 20.84
C GLU A 338 -10.90 11.12 21.28
N VAL A 339 -10.92 9.82 20.97
CA VAL A 339 -11.89 8.86 21.50
C VAL A 339 -11.11 7.86 22.35
N PRO A 340 -11.38 7.79 23.67
CA PRO A 340 -10.63 6.92 24.56
C PRO A 340 -10.58 5.47 24.08
N GLY A 341 -9.36 4.92 23.94
CA GLY A 341 -9.12 3.55 23.48
C GLY A 341 -9.19 3.32 21.96
N LEU A 342 -9.70 4.26 21.16
CA LEU A 342 -9.84 4.06 19.69
C LEU A 342 -8.47 3.94 19.01
N VAL A 343 -7.51 4.80 19.35
CA VAL A 343 -6.15 4.74 18.81
C VAL A 343 -5.48 3.43 19.22
N THR A 344 -5.64 2.99 20.47
CA THR A 344 -5.12 1.70 20.95
C THR A 344 -5.72 0.53 20.17
N ALA A 345 -7.04 0.52 19.98
CA ALA A 345 -7.71 -0.51 19.17
C ALA A 345 -7.20 -0.53 17.72
N THR A 346 -6.96 0.65 17.13
CA THR A 346 -6.44 0.78 15.76
C THR A 346 -4.98 0.31 15.68
N ILE A 347 -4.13 0.62 16.68
CA ILE A 347 -2.75 0.10 16.74
C ILE A 347 -2.76 -1.42 16.83
N LEU A 348 -3.61 -2.01 17.67
CA LEU A 348 -3.74 -3.47 17.79
C LEU A 348 -4.20 -4.11 16.48
N ALA A 349 -5.18 -3.53 15.80
CA ALA A 349 -5.61 -3.99 14.48
C ALA A 349 -4.46 -3.91 13.45
N ASN A 350 -3.69 -2.82 13.46
CA ASN A 350 -2.53 -2.65 12.57
C ASN A 350 -1.40 -3.63 12.89
N ILE A 351 -1.18 -4.00 14.17
CA ILE A 351 -0.21 -5.05 14.54
C ILE A 351 -0.63 -6.38 13.91
N VAL A 352 -1.91 -6.74 13.99
CA VAL A 352 -2.42 -7.99 13.40
C VAL A 352 -2.27 -7.95 11.87
N LEU A 353 -2.72 -6.88 11.23
CA LEU A 353 -2.59 -6.65 9.79
C LEU A 353 -1.12 -6.75 9.34
N ALA A 354 -0.23 -6.03 10.02
CA ALA A 354 1.18 -5.98 9.66
C ALA A 354 1.87 -7.34 9.83
N SER A 355 1.47 -8.14 10.82
CA SER A 355 2.08 -9.44 11.12
C SER A 355 1.98 -10.44 9.97
N VAL A 356 1.00 -10.31 9.07
CA VAL A 356 0.80 -11.26 7.97
C VAL A 356 1.59 -10.91 6.70
N PHE A 357 2.13 -9.70 6.58
CA PHE A 357 2.71 -9.24 5.31
C PHE A 357 3.85 -10.12 4.79
N LEU A 358 4.73 -10.59 5.67
CA LEU A 358 5.85 -11.43 5.27
C LEU A 358 5.36 -12.82 4.85
N LEU A 359 4.46 -13.43 5.63
CA LEU A 359 3.90 -14.75 5.36
C LEU A 359 3.08 -14.78 4.06
N VAL A 360 2.36 -13.69 3.75
CA VAL A 360 1.69 -13.55 2.44
C VAL A 360 2.70 -13.62 1.29
N ASN A 361 3.82 -12.90 1.38
CA ASN A 361 4.87 -12.95 0.35
C ASN A 361 5.48 -14.34 0.21
N GLU A 362 5.70 -15.05 1.32
CA GLU A 362 6.19 -16.41 1.35
C GLU A 362 5.21 -17.38 0.66
N MET A 363 3.91 -17.28 0.98
CA MET A 363 2.88 -18.11 0.36
C MET A 363 2.68 -17.79 -1.12
N MET A 364 2.90 -16.56 -1.55
CA MET A 364 2.92 -16.20 -2.97
C MET A 364 4.09 -16.89 -3.69
N ALA A 365 5.29 -16.89 -3.11
CA ALA A 365 6.45 -17.60 -3.65
C ALA A 365 6.20 -19.13 -3.72
N ALA A 366 5.46 -19.69 -2.76
CA ALA A 366 5.03 -21.08 -2.78
C ALA A 366 3.86 -21.38 -3.76
N ASN A 367 3.51 -20.42 -4.64
CA ASN A 367 2.43 -20.55 -5.65
C ASN A 367 1.05 -20.84 -5.06
N ARG A 368 0.72 -20.23 -3.89
CA ARG A 368 -0.57 -20.41 -3.19
C ARG A 368 -1.51 -19.20 -3.34
N ALA A 369 -1.37 -18.42 -4.40
CA ALA A 369 -2.14 -17.20 -4.65
C ALA A 369 -3.67 -17.42 -4.61
N ARG A 370 -4.18 -18.54 -5.13
CA ARG A 370 -5.62 -18.87 -5.08
C ARG A 370 -6.12 -19.08 -3.65
N SER A 371 -5.33 -19.75 -2.81
CA SER A 371 -5.69 -19.96 -1.39
C SER A 371 -5.69 -18.65 -0.64
N LEU A 372 -4.74 -17.75 -0.94
CA LEU A 372 -4.70 -16.39 -0.38
C LEU A 372 -5.93 -15.58 -0.79
N ALA A 373 -6.31 -15.63 -2.07
CA ALA A 373 -7.51 -14.92 -2.54
C ALA A 373 -8.79 -15.42 -1.85
N PHE A 374 -8.91 -16.74 -1.61
CA PHE A 374 -10.03 -17.31 -0.86
C PHE A 374 -10.04 -16.84 0.61
N LEU A 375 -8.89 -16.85 1.29
CA LEU A 375 -8.78 -16.34 2.65
C LEU A 375 -9.16 -14.86 2.74
N ASN A 376 -8.70 -14.05 1.79
CA ASN A 376 -9.06 -12.65 1.69
C ASN A 376 -10.56 -12.44 1.43
N LEU A 377 -11.20 -13.31 0.63
CA LEU A 377 -12.64 -13.22 0.37
C LEU A 377 -13.47 -13.50 1.63
N VAL A 378 -13.11 -14.53 2.39
CA VAL A 378 -13.79 -14.82 3.67
C VAL A 378 -13.54 -13.71 4.68
N SER A 379 -12.30 -13.23 4.79
CA SER A 379 -11.96 -12.06 5.62
C SER A 379 -12.78 -10.83 5.25
N ALA A 380 -12.96 -10.56 3.95
CA ALA A 380 -13.80 -9.46 3.46
C ALA A 380 -15.24 -9.59 3.97
N GLY A 381 -15.83 -10.79 3.90
CA GLY A 381 -17.15 -11.06 4.45
C GLY A 381 -17.23 -10.80 5.97
N ILE A 382 -16.22 -11.26 6.73
CA ILE A 382 -16.15 -11.01 8.18
C ILE A 382 -16.09 -9.50 8.47
N ARG A 383 -15.24 -8.75 7.76
CA ARG A 383 -15.12 -7.29 7.93
C ARG A 383 -16.44 -6.58 7.67
N MET A 384 -17.14 -6.94 6.59
CA MET A 384 -18.46 -6.35 6.26
C MET A 384 -19.49 -6.66 7.34
N VAL A 385 -19.55 -7.89 7.83
CA VAL A 385 -20.48 -8.29 8.91
C VAL A 385 -20.16 -7.51 10.19
N VAL A 386 -18.89 -7.40 10.60
CA VAL A 386 -18.51 -6.62 11.78
C VAL A 386 -18.82 -5.13 11.58
N ALA A 387 -18.62 -4.59 10.37
CA ALA A 387 -18.95 -3.20 10.07
C ALA A 387 -20.43 -2.87 10.24
N THR A 388 -21.36 -3.84 10.09
CA THR A 388 -22.78 -3.60 10.32
C THR A 388 -23.11 -3.28 11.78
N SER A 389 -22.21 -3.57 12.72
CA SER A 389 -22.35 -3.14 14.13
C SER A 389 -22.02 -1.66 14.36
N ALA A 390 -21.64 -0.91 13.32
CA ALA A 390 -21.20 0.49 13.42
C ALA A 390 -22.24 1.39 14.12
N GLY A 391 -23.53 1.16 13.91
CA GLY A 391 -24.60 1.90 14.60
C GLY A 391 -24.57 1.75 16.14
N LEU A 392 -23.94 0.69 16.66
CA LEU A 392 -23.81 0.41 18.09
C LEU A 392 -22.48 0.88 18.67
N ILE A 393 -21.39 0.68 17.93
CA ILE A 393 -20.02 0.89 18.43
C ILE A 393 -19.30 2.08 17.80
N GLY A 394 -19.96 2.80 16.89
CA GLY A 394 -19.44 4.02 16.26
C GLY A 394 -18.10 3.80 15.56
N ALA A 395 -17.14 4.68 15.84
CA ALA A 395 -15.79 4.68 15.25
C ALA A 395 -15.00 3.38 15.49
N PHE A 396 -15.29 2.63 16.56
CA PHE A 396 -14.63 1.36 16.85
C PHE A 396 -14.94 0.26 15.82
N ALA A 397 -16.01 0.41 15.04
CA ALA A 397 -16.37 -0.55 14.01
C ALA A 397 -15.23 -0.77 12.98
N ARG A 398 -14.47 0.27 12.65
CA ARG A 398 -13.37 0.17 11.70
C ARG A 398 -12.22 -0.70 12.20
N PRO A 399 -11.54 -0.40 13.31
CA PRO A 399 -10.46 -1.25 13.79
C PRO A 399 -10.92 -2.66 14.18
N LEU A 400 -12.14 -2.84 14.65
CA LEU A 400 -12.68 -4.17 14.95
C LEU A 400 -12.93 -4.97 13.67
N ALA A 401 -13.50 -4.37 12.63
CA ALA A 401 -13.71 -5.04 11.34
C ALA A 401 -12.36 -5.42 10.70
N GLU A 402 -11.40 -4.51 10.66
CA GLU A 402 -10.06 -4.77 10.14
C GLU A 402 -9.35 -5.85 10.97
N GLY A 403 -9.31 -5.71 12.29
CA GLY A 403 -8.62 -6.63 13.19
C GLY A 403 -9.20 -8.05 13.18
N THR A 404 -10.54 -8.21 13.21
CA THR A 404 -11.17 -9.53 13.17
C THR A 404 -10.98 -10.23 11.82
N GLY A 405 -11.09 -9.49 10.71
CA GLY A 405 -10.82 -10.02 9.38
C GLY A 405 -9.38 -10.49 9.25
N GLU A 406 -8.41 -9.72 9.76
CA GLU A 406 -7.00 -10.08 9.71
C GLU A 406 -6.66 -11.25 10.66
N LEU A 407 -7.27 -11.35 11.82
CA LEU A 407 -7.11 -12.52 12.70
C LEU A 407 -7.52 -13.82 12.00
N PHE A 408 -8.61 -13.78 11.21
CA PHE A 408 -9.00 -14.91 10.37
C PHE A 408 -7.93 -15.24 9.33
N VAL A 409 -7.36 -14.21 8.66
CA VAL A 409 -6.28 -14.39 7.68
C VAL A 409 -5.05 -15.00 8.35
N VAL A 410 -4.64 -14.53 9.54
CA VAL A 410 -3.53 -15.12 10.33
C VAL A 410 -3.76 -16.61 10.56
N GLY A 411 -4.92 -17.00 11.06
CA GLY A 411 -5.26 -18.42 11.32
C GLY A 411 -5.20 -19.27 10.06
N GLY A 412 -5.78 -18.76 8.96
CA GLY A 412 -5.78 -19.42 7.65
C GLY A 412 -4.37 -19.57 7.07
N LEU A 413 -3.56 -18.51 7.14
CA LEU A 413 -2.17 -18.51 6.67
C LEU A 413 -1.29 -19.48 7.45
N LEU A 414 -1.39 -19.51 8.78
CA LEU A 414 -0.65 -20.48 9.61
C LEU A 414 -1.03 -21.93 9.26
N SER A 415 -2.32 -22.18 9.00
CA SER A 415 -2.79 -23.49 8.54
C SER A 415 -2.22 -23.86 7.16
N LEU A 416 -2.24 -22.90 6.22
CA LEU A 416 -1.71 -23.07 4.86
C LEU A 416 -0.19 -23.32 4.90
N HIS A 417 0.55 -22.54 5.68
CA HIS A 417 1.99 -22.69 5.88
C HIS A 417 2.35 -24.09 6.39
N ARG A 418 1.66 -24.57 7.43
CA ARG A 418 1.86 -25.94 7.94
C ARG A 418 1.60 -27.01 6.88
N ARG A 419 0.59 -26.85 6.02
CA ARG A 419 0.27 -27.81 4.94
C ARG A 419 1.36 -27.83 3.88
N VAL A 420 1.86 -26.67 3.44
CA VAL A 420 2.91 -26.56 2.42
C VAL A 420 4.17 -27.31 2.86
N TYR A 421 4.63 -27.07 4.08
CA TYR A 421 5.86 -27.69 4.56
C TYR A 421 5.70 -29.16 5.00
N ARG A 422 4.51 -29.61 5.40
CA ARG A 422 4.26 -31.04 5.69
C ARG A 422 4.25 -31.89 4.40
N GLN A 423 3.62 -31.42 3.33
CA GLN A 423 3.56 -32.14 2.07
C GLN A 423 4.96 -32.41 1.49
N SER A 424 5.89 -31.47 1.63
CA SER A 424 7.27 -31.65 1.17
C SER A 424 8.09 -32.60 2.04
N ALA A 425 7.81 -32.69 3.34
CA ALA A 425 8.48 -33.66 4.21
C ALA A 425 8.12 -35.11 3.85
N THR A 426 6.86 -35.36 3.46
CA THR A 426 6.39 -36.69 3.02
C THR A 426 7.01 -37.08 1.68
N GLN A 427 7.10 -36.13 0.72
CA GLN A 427 7.75 -36.41 -0.58
C GLN A 427 9.24 -36.77 -0.47
N LYS A 428 9.97 -36.18 0.51
CA LYS A 428 11.39 -36.48 0.75
C LYS A 428 11.62 -37.81 1.46
N SER A 429 10.61 -38.38 2.11
CA SER A 429 10.73 -39.73 2.74
C SER A 429 10.47 -40.86 1.75
N ASP A 430 9.85 -40.59 0.61
CA ASP A 430 9.47 -41.58 -0.40
C ASP A 430 10.49 -41.65 -1.57
N THR A 431 11.52 -40.77 -1.55
CA THR A 431 12.69 -40.80 -2.46
C THR A 431 13.94 -41.24 -1.75
#